data_adf59def6b9728da97ffec9f4ed8faee
#
_entry.id   adf59def6b9728da97ffec9f4ed8faee
#
_cell.length_a   1.000
_cell.length_b   1.000
_cell.length_c   1.000
_cell.angle_alpha   90.00
_cell.angle_beta   90.00
_cell.angle_gamma   90.00
#
_symmetry.space_group_name_H-M   'P 1'
#
loop_
_entity.id
_entity.type
_entity.pdbx_description
1 polymer ?
#
loop_
_entity_poly.entity_id
_entity_poly.type
_entity_poly.pdbx_seq_one_letter_code
_entity_poly.pdbx_strand_id
1 'polypeptide(L)'
;MTYILGLSSYFHDSGAALVKDGEIIAAAHEERFTRHKHDPAFPENAIKFCLDYAGILPEDLNGVVYYEKPLVKFERILETQLAYPEKSLASFVKAMPVWLNTKLHMPKIIDKNFENRLKCPIYFSTHHGAHAASAFYPSPFENAAFICLDGVGEWTTSSWGVGYNNEIHFEQVMEFPHSLGLLYSAFTGYLGFRVNSGEYKVMGLAPYGEDKYSDIIRENLVDIKDDGSFWLNQEYFDYCTGTRMYNSKFEDLFGMKARKSESELTSKHMDIAKSLQVVTEEIILKIVRNVRKVSGEKNLCLAGGCALNCVANGKILKENIFDNIWIQPASGDAGGALGAALWAYYDVLNKERKIVLPDAQKGSLLGSEFSEEEIQKSLDKIGAKYRKIDDEFGELTPLIAKYISEGKSIGHMNGRAEFGPRALGNRSILADARNTEMQRKLNLAVKKRESFRPFAPTCLEEDASKFFDVKDGLTSPYMLLTVEVSNDVRVPLSEDDTNLFGIDKLNVVRSKIPAVTHVDYSARLQTVNKETNPRYYSIIDEFKKLTGCSVVVNTSFNVRGEPLVNSPEDAYRCFMFTDIDVLVVGNFILLKEEQPPLDGYREYLKTLISD
;
A
#
# COMPACT_ATOMS: atom_id res chain seq x y z
N MET A 1 0.08 16.02 -28.74
CA MET A 1 0.09 15.01 -27.65
C MET A 1 1.21 15.37 -26.71
N THR A 2 0.92 15.43 -25.42
CA THR A 2 1.88 15.81 -24.38
C THR A 2 2.15 14.62 -23.48
N TYR A 3 3.36 14.08 -23.50
CA TYR A 3 3.80 12.98 -22.67
C TYR A 3 4.68 13.47 -21.54
N ILE A 4 4.29 13.21 -20.30
CA ILE A 4 5.04 13.53 -19.09
C ILE A 4 5.36 12.25 -18.33
N LEU A 5 6.64 12.01 -18.07
CA LEU A 5 7.13 10.88 -17.30
C LEU A 5 7.54 11.32 -15.90
N GLY A 6 6.91 10.78 -14.87
CA GLY A 6 7.27 11.01 -13.48
C GLY A 6 8.12 9.86 -12.93
N LEU A 7 9.07 10.20 -12.05
CA LEU A 7 10.06 9.29 -11.48
C LEU A 7 10.15 9.44 -9.96
N SER A 8 10.22 8.33 -9.25
CA SER A 8 10.63 8.25 -7.84
C SER A 8 11.80 7.26 -7.68
N SER A 9 12.81 7.59 -6.88
CA SER A 9 13.97 6.70 -6.66
C SER A 9 14.89 7.13 -5.53
N TYR A 10 15.83 6.25 -5.18
CA TYR A 10 16.94 6.44 -4.25
C TYR A 10 16.54 6.66 -2.78
N PHE A 11 15.34 6.22 -2.39
CA PHE A 11 14.95 6.14 -0.98
C PHE A 11 14.37 4.75 -0.67
N HIS A 12 13.12 4.50 -0.98
CA HIS A 12 12.46 3.18 -1.05
C HIS A 12 11.35 3.27 -2.10
N ASP A 13 10.84 2.12 -2.56
CA ASP A 13 9.70 2.03 -3.46
C ASP A 13 9.83 2.88 -4.73
N SER A 14 10.94 2.70 -5.47
CA SER A 14 11.10 3.41 -6.74
C SER A 14 10.07 2.99 -7.78
N GLY A 15 9.74 3.92 -8.68
CA GLY A 15 8.75 3.70 -9.71
C GLY A 15 8.74 4.77 -10.79
N ALA A 16 7.97 4.50 -11.84
CA ALA A 16 7.72 5.42 -12.92
C ALA A 16 6.23 5.45 -13.28
N ALA A 17 5.76 6.61 -13.75
CA ALA A 17 4.41 6.78 -14.24
C ALA A 17 4.39 7.70 -15.47
N LEU A 18 3.63 7.32 -16.50
CA LEU A 18 3.48 8.06 -17.74
C LEU A 18 2.08 8.64 -17.86
N VAL A 19 2.02 9.96 -18.06
CA VAL A 19 0.79 10.71 -18.31
C VAL A 19 0.82 11.24 -19.75
N LYS A 20 -0.30 11.05 -20.47
CA LYS A 20 -0.51 11.54 -21.84
C LYS A 20 -1.73 12.43 -21.86
N ASP A 21 -1.57 13.71 -22.24
CA ASP A 21 -2.68 14.68 -22.32
C ASP A 21 -3.57 14.71 -21.06
N GLY A 22 -2.97 14.48 -19.87
CA GLY A 22 -3.66 14.40 -18.57
C GLY A 22 -4.19 13.01 -18.19
N GLU A 23 -4.18 12.05 -19.10
CA GLU A 23 -4.59 10.68 -18.86
C GLU A 23 -3.42 9.84 -18.32
N ILE A 24 -3.68 9.05 -17.27
CA ILE A 24 -2.70 8.11 -16.72
C ILE A 24 -2.65 6.89 -17.66
N ILE A 25 -1.51 6.70 -18.35
CA ILE A 25 -1.35 5.63 -19.34
C ILE A 25 -0.77 4.37 -18.71
N ALA A 26 0.32 4.51 -17.96
CA ALA A 26 1.00 3.40 -17.32
C ALA A 26 1.71 3.88 -16.05
N ALA A 27 1.79 3.00 -15.05
CA ALA A 27 2.58 3.23 -13.85
C ALA A 27 3.00 1.88 -13.24
N ALA A 28 4.25 1.80 -12.78
CA ALA A 28 4.76 0.59 -12.16
C ALA A 28 5.83 0.90 -11.10
N HIS A 29 5.90 0.03 -10.09
CA HIS A 29 7.01 -0.03 -9.15
C HIS A 29 8.17 -0.82 -9.77
N GLU A 30 9.39 -0.38 -9.55
CA GLU A 30 10.60 -1.07 -10.03
C GLU A 30 10.71 -2.49 -9.45
N GLU A 31 10.31 -2.67 -8.19
CA GLU A 31 10.32 -3.98 -7.50
C GLU A 31 9.54 -5.06 -8.26
N ARG A 32 8.55 -4.71 -9.10
CA ARG A 32 7.78 -5.67 -9.89
C ARG A 32 8.65 -6.38 -10.92
N PHE A 33 9.66 -5.70 -11.42
CA PHE A 33 10.57 -6.22 -12.46
C PHE A 33 11.84 -6.81 -11.85
N THR A 34 12.47 -6.10 -10.89
CA THR A 34 13.72 -6.54 -10.25
C THR A 34 13.54 -7.68 -9.25
N ARG A 35 12.32 -7.89 -8.78
CA ARG A 35 11.93 -8.83 -7.71
C ARG A 35 12.61 -8.52 -6.36
N HIS A 36 13.16 -7.33 -6.18
CA HIS A 36 13.66 -6.80 -4.92
C HIS A 36 12.57 -5.94 -4.26
N LYS A 37 12.04 -6.42 -3.14
CA LYS A 37 10.99 -5.69 -2.40
C LYS A 37 11.53 -4.37 -1.86
N HIS A 38 10.76 -3.28 -2.07
CA HIS A 38 11.15 -1.91 -1.73
C HIS A 38 12.44 -1.47 -2.44
N ASP A 39 12.62 -1.82 -3.71
CA ASP A 39 13.80 -1.49 -4.49
C ASP A 39 14.01 0.04 -4.54
N PRO A 40 15.15 0.55 -4.05
CA PRO A 40 15.46 1.98 -4.06
C PRO A 40 16.20 2.42 -5.33
N ALA A 41 16.56 1.51 -6.23
CA ALA A 41 17.37 1.80 -7.40
C ALA A 41 16.67 2.78 -8.37
N PHE A 42 17.40 3.30 -9.36
CA PHE A 42 16.78 4.05 -10.44
C PHE A 42 15.81 3.15 -11.21
N PRO A 43 14.57 3.59 -11.54
CA PRO A 43 13.51 2.71 -12.01
C PRO A 43 13.60 2.42 -13.53
N GLU A 44 14.70 1.85 -13.98
CA GLU A 44 15.00 1.60 -15.40
C GLU A 44 13.96 0.70 -16.06
N ASN A 45 13.53 -0.37 -15.37
CA ASN A 45 12.55 -1.30 -15.92
C ASN A 45 11.14 -0.69 -15.95
N ALA A 46 10.76 0.04 -14.90
CA ALA A 46 9.47 0.72 -14.86
C ALA A 46 9.38 1.83 -15.92
N ILE A 47 10.46 2.57 -16.18
CA ILE A 47 10.57 3.55 -17.28
C ILE A 47 10.39 2.84 -18.62
N LYS A 48 11.19 1.79 -18.86
CA LYS A 48 11.10 1.01 -20.09
C LYS A 48 9.68 0.51 -20.33
N PHE A 49 9.06 -0.07 -19.31
CA PHE A 49 7.67 -0.52 -19.37
C PHE A 49 6.72 0.62 -19.78
N CYS A 50 6.81 1.79 -19.15
CA CYS A 50 5.94 2.92 -19.45
C CYS A 50 6.08 3.40 -20.90
N LEU A 51 7.32 3.50 -21.42
CA LEU A 51 7.60 3.91 -22.79
C LEU A 51 7.14 2.87 -23.81
N ASP A 52 7.46 1.60 -23.59
CA ASP A 52 7.07 0.46 -24.44
C ASP A 52 5.53 0.34 -24.53
N TYR A 53 4.84 0.48 -23.40
CA TYR A 53 3.37 0.42 -23.34
C TYR A 53 2.71 1.53 -24.17
N ALA A 54 3.28 2.72 -24.17
CA ALA A 54 2.80 3.84 -24.97
C ALA A 54 3.29 3.81 -26.42
N GLY A 55 4.23 2.95 -26.77
CA GLY A 55 4.85 2.86 -28.09
C GLY A 55 5.65 4.12 -28.47
N ILE A 56 6.33 4.75 -27.48
CA ILE A 56 7.09 5.99 -27.67
C ILE A 56 8.56 5.82 -27.29
N LEU A 57 9.39 6.71 -27.81
CA LEU A 57 10.81 6.81 -27.51
C LEU A 57 11.09 7.94 -26.50
N PRO A 58 12.26 7.96 -25.82
CA PRO A 58 12.63 9.05 -24.92
C PRO A 58 12.53 10.45 -25.54
N GLU A 59 12.80 10.57 -26.84
CA GLU A 59 12.73 11.83 -27.59
C GLU A 59 11.32 12.38 -27.77
N ASP A 60 10.29 11.55 -27.59
CA ASP A 60 8.88 11.93 -27.71
C ASP A 60 8.32 12.53 -26.41
N LEU A 61 9.06 12.42 -25.30
CA LEU A 61 8.68 13.01 -24.03
C LEU A 61 8.72 14.54 -24.10
N ASN A 62 7.74 15.17 -23.46
CA ASN A 62 7.64 16.63 -23.31
C ASN A 62 8.13 17.12 -21.95
N GLY A 63 8.35 16.22 -21.01
CA GLY A 63 8.93 16.48 -19.69
C GLY A 63 9.21 15.21 -18.93
N VAL A 64 10.30 15.23 -18.15
CA VAL A 64 10.60 14.23 -17.13
C VAL A 64 10.56 14.92 -15.78
N VAL A 65 9.93 14.32 -14.79
CA VAL A 65 9.71 14.96 -13.48
C VAL A 65 10.19 14.04 -12.37
N TYR A 66 11.09 14.55 -11.55
CA TYR A 66 11.53 13.85 -10.34
C TYR A 66 10.68 14.28 -9.13
N TYR A 67 10.28 13.34 -8.29
CA TYR A 67 9.26 13.51 -7.25
C TYR A 67 9.66 14.31 -6.01
N GLU A 68 10.94 14.74 -5.90
CA GLU A 68 11.45 15.52 -4.77
C GLU A 68 12.54 16.52 -5.23
N LYS A 69 12.90 17.46 -4.36
CA LYS A 69 14.00 18.42 -4.58
C LYS A 69 15.26 18.00 -3.84
N PRO A 70 16.22 17.31 -4.48
CA PRO A 70 17.38 16.75 -3.78
C PRO A 70 18.24 17.80 -3.07
N LEU A 71 18.38 19.01 -3.62
CA LEU A 71 19.17 20.08 -2.99
C LEU A 71 18.57 20.54 -1.66
N VAL A 72 17.23 20.69 -1.59
CA VAL A 72 16.53 21.10 -0.35
C VAL A 72 16.59 19.98 0.70
N LYS A 73 16.48 18.72 0.25
CA LYS A 73 16.63 17.56 1.15
C LYS A 73 18.06 17.45 1.71
N PHE A 74 19.06 17.79 0.89
CA PHE A 74 20.46 17.84 1.33
C PHE A 74 20.70 18.96 2.34
N GLU A 75 20.11 20.15 2.14
CA GLU A 75 20.12 21.25 3.10
C GLU A 75 19.64 20.79 4.49
N ARG A 76 18.48 20.10 4.58
CA ARG A 76 17.99 19.54 5.83
C ARG A 76 19.02 18.62 6.50
N ILE A 77 19.70 17.76 5.73
CA ILE A 77 20.71 16.85 6.29
C ILE A 77 21.89 17.63 6.87
N LEU A 78 22.32 18.71 6.19
CA LEU A 78 23.39 19.59 6.69
C LEU A 78 22.97 20.33 7.96
N GLU A 79 21.77 20.91 7.98
CA GLU A 79 21.24 21.61 9.17
C GLU A 79 21.06 20.66 10.35
N THR A 80 20.55 19.46 10.10
CA THR A 80 20.43 18.43 11.16
C THR A 80 21.82 18.06 11.71
N GLN A 81 22.84 17.94 10.84
CA GLN A 81 24.21 17.70 11.29
C GLN A 81 24.74 18.86 12.14
N LEU A 82 24.49 20.10 11.76
CA LEU A 82 24.92 21.28 12.51
C LEU A 82 24.21 21.42 13.85
N ALA A 83 22.94 21.00 13.93
CA ALA A 83 22.17 21.01 15.17
C ALA A 83 22.66 19.96 16.20
N TYR A 84 23.22 18.82 15.71
CA TYR A 84 23.66 17.70 16.55
C TYR A 84 25.06 17.21 16.17
N PRO A 85 26.12 18.05 16.18
CA PRO A 85 27.40 17.75 15.52
C PRO A 85 28.13 16.51 16.05
N GLU A 86 28.10 16.31 17.37
CA GLU A 86 28.83 15.19 18.00
C GLU A 86 28.09 13.85 17.82
N LYS A 87 26.75 13.87 17.91
CA LYS A 87 25.91 12.66 17.88
C LYS A 87 25.63 12.14 16.47
N SER A 88 25.58 13.03 15.46
CA SER A 88 25.20 12.70 14.10
C SER A 88 26.39 12.45 13.15
N LEU A 89 27.63 12.64 13.59
CA LEU A 89 28.83 12.54 12.73
C LEU A 89 28.92 11.19 12.00
N ALA A 90 28.66 10.08 12.69
CA ALA A 90 28.76 8.75 12.10
C ALA A 90 27.72 8.51 11.00
N SER A 91 26.47 8.94 11.20
CA SER A 91 25.40 8.84 10.21
C SER A 91 25.64 9.78 9.04
N PHE A 92 26.14 10.98 9.31
CA PHE A 92 26.49 11.96 8.28
C PHE A 92 27.61 11.45 7.36
N VAL A 93 28.73 10.98 7.91
CA VAL A 93 29.85 10.41 7.13
C VAL A 93 29.38 9.23 6.27
N LYS A 94 28.48 8.40 6.78
CA LYS A 94 27.89 7.28 6.02
C LYS A 94 26.99 7.75 4.86
N ALA A 95 26.25 8.83 5.05
CA ALA A 95 25.32 9.36 4.04
C ALA A 95 26.03 10.12 2.92
N MET A 96 27.11 10.87 3.24
CA MET A 96 27.77 11.80 2.31
C MET A 96 28.18 11.20 0.97
N PRO A 97 28.79 10.00 0.86
CA PRO A 97 29.15 9.44 -0.43
C PRO A 97 27.96 9.29 -1.40
N VAL A 98 26.81 8.85 -0.90
CA VAL A 98 25.59 8.71 -1.70
C VAL A 98 25.09 10.06 -2.18
N TRP A 99 25.11 11.07 -1.31
CA TRP A 99 24.66 12.41 -1.66
C TRP A 99 25.57 13.09 -2.68
N LEU A 100 26.87 13.14 -2.38
CA LEU A 100 27.85 13.83 -3.22
C LEU A 100 28.06 13.15 -4.58
N ASN A 101 27.98 11.82 -4.65
CA ASN A 101 28.22 11.09 -5.89
C ASN A 101 26.95 10.83 -6.72
N THR A 102 25.76 10.85 -6.11
CA THR A 102 24.51 10.44 -6.77
C THR A 102 23.44 11.52 -6.67
N LYS A 103 22.86 11.71 -5.49
CA LYS A 103 21.60 12.48 -5.35
C LYS A 103 21.71 13.95 -5.76
N LEU A 104 22.85 14.60 -5.54
CA LEU A 104 23.06 15.99 -5.96
C LEU A 104 23.25 16.14 -7.49
N HIS A 105 23.48 15.04 -8.19
CA HIS A 105 23.68 15.03 -9.65
C HIS A 105 22.47 14.46 -10.41
N MET A 106 21.28 14.49 -9.82
CA MET A 106 20.07 13.87 -10.36
C MET A 106 19.77 14.22 -11.83
N PRO A 107 19.89 15.50 -12.30
CA PRO A 107 19.68 15.80 -13.71
C PRO A 107 20.59 14.99 -14.64
N LYS A 108 21.88 14.88 -14.30
CA LYS A 108 22.86 14.12 -15.09
C LYS A 108 22.60 12.60 -15.03
N ILE A 109 22.14 12.12 -13.88
CA ILE A 109 21.80 10.70 -13.71
C ILE A 109 20.58 10.35 -14.55
N ILE A 110 19.54 11.17 -14.51
CA ILE A 110 18.36 10.99 -15.35
C ILE A 110 18.79 10.97 -16.82
N ASP A 111 19.45 12.01 -17.31
CA ASP A 111 19.84 12.13 -18.72
C ASP A 111 20.73 10.94 -19.17
N LYS A 112 21.69 10.52 -18.35
CA LYS A 112 22.54 9.34 -18.61
C LYS A 112 21.72 8.05 -18.75
N ASN A 113 20.73 7.82 -17.90
CA ASN A 113 19.88 6.62 -17.97
C ASN A 113 18.96 6.62 -19.19
N PHE A 114 18.72 7.78 -19.80
CA PHE A 114 18.08 7.92 -21.12
C PHE A 114 19.09 7.99 -22.27
N GLU A 115 20.34 7.59 -22.06
CA GLU A 115 21.41 7.60 -23.07
C GLU A 115 21.66 8.99 -23.70
N ASN A 116 21.39 10.06 -22.94
CA ASN A 116 21.41 11.46 -23.39
C ASN A 116 20.47 11.73 -24.57
N ARG A 117 19.35 11.02 -24.64
CA ARG A 117 18.34 11.12 -25.72
C ARG A 117 17.19 12.05 -25.38
N LEU A 118 17.12 12.57 -24.14
CA LEU A 118 16.07 13.50 -23.75
C LEU A 118 16.18 14.82 -24.50
N LYS A 119 15.06 15.28 -25.08
CA LYS A 119 14.92 16.58 -25.74
C LYS A 119 14.00 17.54 -24.98
N CYS A 120 13.56 17.12 -23.80
CA CYS A 120 12.62 17.85 -22.96
C CYS A 120 13.28 18.31 -21.66
N PRO A 121 12.68 19.27 -20.94
CA PRO A 121 13.14 19.68 -19.63
C PRO A 121 12.96 18.59 -18.59
N ILE A 122 13.84 18.60 -17.57
CA ILE A 122 13.74 17.81 -16.35
C ILE A 122 13.26 18.74 -15.24
N TYR A 123 12.11 18.41 -14.65
CA TYR A 123 11.50 19.15 -13.55
C TYR A 123 11.69 18.43 -12.21
N PHE A 124 11.54 19.17 -11.12
CA PHE A 124 11.61 18.67 -9.74
C PHE A 124 10.41 19.22 -8.97
N SER A 125 9.47 18.36 -8.62
CA SER A 125 8.38 18.73 -7.71
C SER A 125 8.89 18.78 -6.27
N THR A 126 8.12 19.34 -5.34
CA THR A 126 8.33 19.06 -3.93
C THR A 126 7.75 17.69 -3.60
N HIS A 127 8.30 16.99 -2.62
CA HIS A 127 7.84 15.66 -2.21
C HIS A 127 6.34 15.68 -1.83
N HIS A 128 5.93 16.58 -0.95
CA HIS A 128 4.50 16.73 -0.59
C HIS A 128 3.65 17.28 -1.74
N GLY A 129 4.24 18.04 -2.67
CA GLY A 129 3.58 18.44 -3.92
C GLY A 129 3.25 17.24 -4.79
N ALA A 130 4.20 16.30 -4.92
CA ALA A 130 3.96 15.04 -5.62
C ALA A 130 2.86 14.19 -4.93
N HIS A 131 2.88 14.07 -3.60
CA HIS A 131 1.83 13.37 -2.86
C HIS A 131 0.45 14.02 -3.04
N ALA A 132 0.32 15.33 -2.86
CA ALA A 132 -0.94 16.05 -3.04
C ALA A 132 -1.48 15.90 -4.47
N ALA A 133 -0.62 16.06 -5.47
CA ALA A 133 -0.97 15.87 -6.88
C ALA A 133 -1.42 14.44 -7.18
N SER A 134 -0.76 13.43 -6.59
CA SER A 134 -1.12 12.03 -6.77
C SER A 134 -2.51 11.70 -6.22
N ALA A 135 -2.98 12.42 -5.20
CA ALA A 135 -4.29 12.22 -4.61
C ALA A 135 -5.35 13.12 -5.27
N PHE A 136 -5.09 14.40 -5.43
CA PHE A 136 -6.11 15.33 -5.90
C PHE A 136 -6.46 15.14 -7.38
N TYR A 137 -5.47 15.11 -8.26
CA TYR A 137 -5.74 15.08 -9.70
C TYR A 137 -6.47 13.83 -10.21
N PRO A 138 -6.19 12.61 -9.74
CA PRO A 138 -6.96 11.44 -10.15
C PRO A 138 -8.33 11.32 -9.47
N SER A 139 -8.58 12.06 -8.39
CA SER A 139 -9.85 11.99 -7.66
C SER A 139 -11.04 12.44 -8.52
N PRO A 140 -12.26 12.02 -8.19
CA PRO A 140 -13.47 12.45 -8.91
C PRO A 140 -13.95 13.84 -8.51
N PHE A 141 -13.18 14.60 -7.72
CA PHE A 141 -13.61 15.87 -7.13
C PHE A 141 -13.07 17.04 -7.91
N GLU A 142 -13.93 18.00 -8.21
CA GLU A 142 -13.53 19.29 -8.77
C GLU A 142 -12.75 20.11 -7.73
N ASN A 143 -13.27 20.13 -6.50
CA ASN A 143 -12.68 20.78 -5.35
C ASN A 143 -12.61 19.79 -4.18
N ALA A 144 -11.49 19.80 -3.46
CA ALA A 144 -11.31 18.97 -2.29
C ALA A 144 -10.24 19.54 -1.36
N ALA A 145 -10.38 19.32 -0.05
CA ALA A 145 -9.24 19.38 0.84
C ALA A 145 -8.34 18.16 0.60
N PHE A 146 -7.04 18.33 0.73
CA PHE A 146 -6.09 17.21 0.76
C PHE A 146 -5.29 17.23 2.06
N ILE A 147 -4.90 16.04 2.51
CA ILE A 147 -3.99 15.83 3.63
C ILE A 147 -2.92 14.83 3.18
N CYS A 148 -1.66 15.22 3.34
CA CYS A 148 -0.50 14.36 3.13
C CYS A 148 0.19 14.11 4.46
N LEU A 149 0.26 12.83 4.87
CA LEU A 149 0.91 12.39 6.10
C LEU A 149 1.99 11.37 5.74
N ASP A 150 3.24 11.70 6.02
CA ASP A 150 4.37 10.88 5.58
C ASP A 150 5.46 10.75 6.66
N GLY A 151 6.53 10.02 6.34
CA GLY A 151 7.74 9.98 7.14
C GLY A 151 8.47 11.31 7.10
N VAL A 152 9.08 11.63 5.98
CA VAL A 152 9.72 12.92 5.72
C VAL A 152 10.05 13.12 4.24
N GLY A 153 9.59 14.22 3.69
CA GLY A 153 10.01 14.71 2.38
C GLY A 153 11.34 15.46 2.41
N GLU A 154 11.40 16.66 1.87
CA GLU A 154 12.54 17.54 2.06
C GLU A 154 12.64 17.98 3.53
N TRP A 155 11.70 18.80 3.98
CA TRP A 155 11.48 19.20 5.37
C TRP A 155 10.11 18.74 5.88
N THR A 156 9.11 18.84 5.02
CA THR A 156 7.71 18.58 5.35
C THR A 156 7.47 17.13 5.70
N THR A 157 6.76 16.89 6.81
CA THR A 157 6.36 15.58 7.32
C THR A 157 4.85 15.39 7.25
N SER A 158 4.11 16.48 7.42
CA SER A 158 2.66 16.53 7.28
C SER A 158 2.27 17.83 6.60
N SER A 159 1.28 17.81 5.75
CA SER A 159 0.74 19.00 5.10
C SER A 159 -0.73 18.82 4.79
N TRP A 160 -1.44 19.93 4.75
CA TRP A 160 -2.78 19.97 4.19
C TRP A 160 -3.00 21.25 3.37
N GLY A 161 -3.99 21.21 2.52
CA GLY A 161 -4.37 22.32 1.68
C GLY A 161 -5.64 22.01 0.91
N VAL A 162 -5.89 22.78 -0.14
CA VAL A 162 -7.08 22.67 -0.99
C VAL A 162 -6.66 22.59 -2.46
N GLY A 163 -7.37 21.75 -3.20
CA GLY A 163 -7.28 21.67 -4.64
C GLY A 163 -8.53 22.23 -5.28
N TYR A 164 -8.34 23.06 -6.30
CA TYR A 164 -9.42 23.66 -7.11
C TYR A 164 -9.09 23.48 -8.58
N ASN A 165 -9.97 22.84 -9.34
CA ASN A 165 -9.74 22.60 -10.77
C ASN A 165 -8.37 21.93 -11.06
N ASN A 166 -7.40 22.71 -11.54
CA ASN A 166 -6.02 22.27 -11.85
C ASN A 166 -4.97 22.88 -10.92
N GLU A 167 -5.35 23.52 -9.81
CA GLU A 167 -4.44 24.17 -8.87
C GLU A 167 -4.43 23.46 -7.52
N ILE A 168 -3.26 23.41 -6.87
CA ILE A 168 -3.06 22.86 -5.52
C ILE A 168 -2.45 23.95 -4.65
N HIS A 169 -3.14 24.32 -3.57
CA HIS A 169 -2.70 25.33 -2.62
C HIS A 169 -2.46 24.68 -1.25
N PHE A 170 -1.24 24.80 -0.76
CA PHE A 170 -0.86 24.36 0.60
C PHE A 170 -1.23 25.45 1.62
N GLU A 171 -1.92 25.06 2.67
CA GLU A 171 -2.34 25.97 3.75
C GLU A 171 -1.42 25.88 4.97
N GLN A 172 -1.07 24.65 5.39
CA GLN A 172 -0.21 24.41 6.54
C GLN A 172 0.70 23.22 6.32
N VAL A 173 1.90 23.30 6.90
CA VAL A 173 2.88 22.23 6.91
C VAL A 173 3.41 22.01 8.32
N MET A 174 3.76 20.77 8.62
CA MET A 174 4.63 20.40 9.74
C MET A 174 5.94 19.90 9.18
N GLU A 175 7.01 20.20 9.89
CA GLU A 175 8.36 19.91 9.44
C GLU A 175 9.10 18.93 10.35
N PHE A 176 10.08 18.29 9.79
CA PHE A 176 11.05 17.49 10.50
C PHE A 176 11.68 18.31 11.67
N PRO A 177 11.85 17.72 12.88
CA PRO A 177 11.77 16.29 13.17
C PRO A 177 10.40 15.78 13.64
N HIS A 178 9.34 16.58 13.61
CA HIS A 178 8.01 16.22 14.09
C HIS A 178 7.23 15.51 12.98
N SER A 179 7.11 14.17 13.09
CA SER A 179 6.52 13.33 12.06
C SER A 179 5.71 12.18 12.65
N LEU A 180 4.47 12.03 12.19
CA LEU A 180 3.62 10.90 12.54
C LEU A 180 4.17 9.58 11.99
N GLY A 181 4.68 9.60 10.75
CA GLY A 181 5.31 8.44 10.12
C GLY A 181 6.55 7.98 10.89
N LEU A 182 7.44 8.91 11.30
CA LEU A 182 8.62 8.57 12.09
C LEU A 182 8.27 8.09 13.51
N LEU A 183 7.24 8.64 14.14
CA LEU A 183 6.72 8.13 15.40
C LEU A 183 6.28 6.67 15.25
N TYR A 184 5.45 6.38 14.25
CA TYR A 184 4.97 5.03 13.98
C TYR A 184 6.12 4.06 13.64
N SER A 185 7.09 4.51 12.85
CA SER A 185 8.28 3.74 12.50
C SER A 185 9.21 3.47 13.69
N ALA A 186 9.30 4.39 14.65
CA ALA A 186 10.05 4.16 15.89
C ALA A 186 9.47 2.99 16.69
N PHE A 187 8.15 2.96 16.87
CA PHE A 187 7.47 1.83 17.51
C PHE A 187 7.56 0.55 16.67
N THR A 188 7.50 0.64 15.35
CA THR A 188 7.68 -0.50 14.44
C THR A 188 9.04 -1.17 14.70
N GLY A 189 10.11 -0.38 14.73
CA GLY A 189 11.45 -0.87 15.05
C GLY A 189 11.55 -1.42 16.49
N TYR A 190 10.94 -0.75 17.46
CA TYR A 190 10.94 -1.18 18.86
C TYR A 190 10.21 -2.53 19.06
N LEU A 191 9.11 -2.74 18.35
CA LEU A 191 8.37 -4.00 18.34
C LEU A 191 9.05 -5.10 17.49
N GLY A 192 10.27 -4.85 16.99
CA GLY A 192 11.10 -5.83 16.28
C GLY A 192 10.66 -6.11 14.85
N PHE A 193 9.90 -5.19 14.25
CA PHE A 193 9.56 -5.26 12.84
C PHE A 193 10.47 -4.33 12.02
N ARG A 194 10.62 -4.62 10.73
CA ARG A 194 11.43 -3.82 9.84
C ARG A 194 10.77 -2.47 9.56
N VAL A 195 11.47 -1.39 9.83
CA VAL A 195 11.05 -0.02 9.51
C VAL A 195 10.88 0.17 7.99
N ASN A 196 9.91 0.96 7.58
CA ASN A 196 9.46 1.20 6.20
C ASN A 196 8.87 -0.05 5.50
N SER A 197 8.59 -1.11 6.28
CA SER A 197 8.00 -2.34 5.74
C SER A 197 7.08 -3.04 6.74
N GLY A 198 7.25 -2.82 8.02
CA GLY A 198 6.55 -3.53 9.09
C GLY A 198 5.42 -2.76 9.77
N GLU A 199 5.18 -1.51 9.38
CA GLU A 199 4.15 -0.64 9.98
C GLU A 199 2.76 -1.28 9.92
N TYR A 200 2.43 -1.93 8.80
CA TYR A 200 1.16 -2.65 8.66
C TYR A 200 1.05 -3.89 9.58
N LYS A 201 2.19 -4.46 10.04
CA LYS A 201 2.19 -5.54 11.03
C LYS A 201 1.81 -5.03 12.41
N VAL A 202 2.33 -3.85 12.79
CA VAL A 202 1.97 -3.16 14.04
C VAL A 202 0.49 -2.81 14.03
N MET A 203 -0.03 -2.25 12.92
CA MET A 203 -1.45 -1.97 12.75
C MET A 203 -2.32 -3.24 12.88
N GLY A 204 -1.88 -4.36 12.29
CA GLY A 204 -2.58 -5.65 12.39
C GLY A 204 -2.45 -6.33 13.76
N LEU A 205 -1.44 -5.98 14.56
CA LEU A 205 -1.22 -6.48 15.92
C LEU A 205 -2.07 -5.73 16.96
N ALA A 206 -2.36 -4.46 16.72
CA ALA A 206 -3.05 -3.57 17.65
C ALA A 206 -4.39 -4.12 18.19
N PRO A 207 -5.28 -4.78 17.43
CA PRO A 207 -6.53 -5.33 17.93
C PRO A 207 -6.39 -6.47 18.95
N TYR A 208 -5.21 -7.07 19.07
CA TYR A 208 -4.95 -8.13 20.06
C TYR A 208 -4.58 -7.60 21.44
N GLY A 209 -4.21 -6.32 21.54
CA GLY A 209 -3.82 -5.65 22.78
C GLY A 209 -4.92 -4.78 23.39
N GLU A 210 -4.62 -4.28 24.60
CA GLU A 210 -5.42 -3.31 25.32
C GLU A 210 -4.69 -1.96 25.37
N ASP A 211 -5.44 -0.86 25.45
CA ASP A 211 -4.86 0.49 25.54
C ASP A 211 -4.38 0.78 26.97
N LYS A 212 -3.12 0.46 27.23
CA LYS A 212 -2.48 0.65 28.55
C LYS A 212 -1.40 1.72 28.55
N TYR A 213 -0.95 2.17 27.38
CA TYR A 213 0.22 3.05 27.25
C TYR A 213 -0.05 4.36 26.51
N SER A 214 -1.28 4.63 26.07
CA SER A 214 -1.59 5.86 25.32
C SER A 214 -1.33 7.12 26.14
N ASP A 215 -1.63 7.11 27.45
CA ASP A 215 -1.32 8.25 28.32
C ASP A 215 0.18 8.44 28.48
N ILE A 216 0.96 7.37 28.66
CA ILE A 216 2.43 7.43 28.71
C ILE A 216 2.99 8.02 27.42
N ILE A 217 2.43 7.64 26.25
CA ILE A 217 2.84 8.18 24.94
C ILE A 217 2.54 9.68 24.88
N ARG A 218 1.35 10.13 25.29
CA ARG A 218 0.96 11.55 25.28
C ARG A 218 1.80 12.38 26.25
N GLU A 219 2.03 11.89 27.43
CA GLU A 219 2.74 12.64 28.47
C GLU A 219 4.25 12.78 28.20
N ASN A 220 4.86 11.80 27.50
CA ASN A 220 6.32 11.76 27.37
C ASN A 220 6.82 11.91 25.93
N LEU A 221 6.11 11.36 24.94
CA LEU A 221 6.61 11.27 23.56
C LEU A 221 6.00 12.28 22.62
N VAL A 222 4.73 12.66 22.79
CA VAL A 222 4.02 13.51 21.83
C VAL A 222 3.07 14.48 22.52
N ASP A 223 3.26 15.77 22.29
CA ASP A 223 2.35 16.85 22.70
C ASP A 223 1.40 17.15 21.55
N ILE A 224 0.10 16.84 21.69
CA ILE A 224 -0.92 16.94 20.64
C ILE A 224 -1.79 18.16 20.90
N LYS A 225 -1.87 19.08 19.93
CA LYS A 225 -2.70 20.28 19.99
C LYS A 225 -4.14 20.00 19.50
N ASP A 226 -5.03 20.96 19.72
CA ASP A 226 -6.44 20.83 19.36
C ASP A 226 -6.69 20.77 17.85
N ASP A 227 -5.83 21.41 17.05
CA ASP A 227 -5.86 21.39 15.59
C ASP A 227 -5.23 20.13 14.98
N GLY A 228 -4.70 19.24 15.83
CA GLY A 228 -4.01 18.02 15.43
C GLY A 228 -2.52 18.21 15.13
N SER A 229 -1.99 19.43 15.18
CA SER A 229 -0.54 19.63 15.16
C SER A 229 0.09 19.01 16.41
N PHE A 230 1.34 18.57 16.32
CA PHE A 230 1.98 17.87 17.44
C PHE A 230 3.49 18.09 17.47
N TRP A 231 4.07 17.91 18.65
CA TRP A 231 5.51 17.94 18.87
C TRP A 231 5.99 16.60 19.41
N LEU A 232 7.04 16.04 18.83
CA LEU A 232 7.71 14.85 19.33
C LEU A 232 8.86 15.26 20.25
N ASN A 233 8.92 14.66 21.44
CA ASN A 233 10.00 14.87 22.38
C ASN A 233 11.27 14.14 21.92
N GLN A 234 12.20 14.90 21.33
CA GLN A 234 13.41 14.35 20.71
C GLN A 234 14.38 13.69 21.70
N GLU A 235 14.13 13.77 23.02
CA GLU A 235 14.94 13.06 24.01
C GLU A 235 14.84 11.53 23.93
N TYR A 236 13.76 11.00 23.31
CA TYR A 236 13.49 9.57 23.21
C TYR A 236 13.84 8.99 21.83
N PHE A 237 14.13 9.84 20.84
CA PHE A 237 14.34 9.43 19.45
C PHE A 237 15.77 9.66 18.99
N ASP A 238 16.29 8.76 18.14
CA ASP A 238 17.65 8.83 17.59
C ASP A 238 17.69 9.07 16.07
N TYR A 239 16.53 9.18 15.40
CA TYR A 239 16.50 9.30 13.94
C TYR A 239 17.12 10.60 13.40
N CYS A 240 17.28 11.65 14.23
CA CYS A 240 18.03 12.87 13.89
C CYS A 240 19.55 12.68 13.96
N THR A 241 20.03 11.78 14.79
CA THR A 241 21.44 11.73 15.21
C THR A 241 22.10 10.38 14.98
N GLY A 242 21.32 9.30 15.00
CA GLY A 242 21.83 7.94 14.97
C GLY A 242 21.44 7.14 13.72
N THR A 243 21.64 5.86 13.82
CA THR A 243 21.20 4.84 12.83
C THR A 243 20.00 4.05 13.34
N ARG A 244 19.42 4.43 14.47
CA ARG A 244 18.23 3.83 15.09
C ARG A 244 17.11 4.86 15.13
N MET A 245 15.89 4.40 15.27
CA MET A 245 14.71 5.27 15.37
C MET A 245 14.51 5.81 16.80
N TYR A 246 14.95 5.09 17.81
CA TYR A 246 14.74 5.36 19.24
C TYR A 246 16.02 5.03 20.03
N ASN A 247 16.09 5.49 21.30
CA ASN A 247 17.21 5.27 22.21
C ASN A 247 16.82 4.49 23.47
N SER A 248 17.74 4.39 24.45
CA SER A 248 17.51 3.67 25.70
C SER A 248 16.44 4.30 26.59
N LYS A 249 16.26 5.63 26.57
CA LYS A 249 15.20 6.29 27.34
C LYS A 249 13.81 5.83 26.86
N PHE A 250 13.65 5.59 25.56
CA PHE A 250 12.42 5.03 24.99
C PHE A 250 12.16 3.60 25.52
N GLU A 251 13.20 2.76 25.58
CA GLU A 251 13.08 1.42 26.16
C GLU A 251 12.72 1.47 27.65
N ASP A 252 13.38 2.35 28.40
CA ASP A 252 13.16 2.51 29.85
C ASP A 252 11.74 3.04 30.15
N LEU A 253 11.19 3.90 29.30
CA LEU A 253 9.83 4.44 29.41
C LEU A 253 8.77 3.31 29.41
N PHE A 254 8.95 2.31 28.58
CA PHE A 254 8.06 1.13 28.53
C PHE A 254 8.52 0.01 29.47
N GLY A 255 9.65 0.14 30.16
CA GLY A 255 10.20 -0.88 31.05
C GLY A 255 10.41 -2.23 30.35
N MET A 256 10.84 -2.21 29.10
CA MET A 256 11.09 -3.38 28.28
C MET A 256 12.14 -3.07 27.20
N LYS A 257 13.08 -4.00 26.98
CA LYS A 257 14.00 -3.89 25.84
C LYS A 257 13.27 -4.12 24.52
N ALA A 258 13.78 -3.52 23.46
CA ALA A 258 13.27 -3.74 22.12
C ALA A 258 13.20 -5.23 21.76
N ARG A 259 12.11 -5.64 21.12
CA ARG A 259 11.92 -7.02 20.68
C ARG A 259 12.94 -7.35 19.58
N LYS A 260 13.60 -8.49 19.71
CA LYS A 260 14.41 -9.02 18.61
C LYS A 260 13.51 -9.49 17.48
N SER A 261 13.92 -9.25 16.24
CA SER A 261 13.17 -9.75 15.07
C SER A 261 12.92 -11.25 15.21
N GLU A 262 11.73 -11.71 14.80
CA GLU A 262 11.26 -13.10 14.84
C GLU A 262 11.16 -13.74 16.24
N SER A 263 11.42 -13.02 17.34
CA SER A 263 11.13 -13.52 18.67
C SER A 263 9.62 -13.50 18.97
N GLU A 264 9.21 -14.20 20.01
CA GLU A 264 7.82 -14.30 20.45
C GLU A 264 7.19 -12.93 20.76
N LEU A 265 5.92 -12.77 20.41
CA LEU A 265 5.10 -11.61 20.74
C LEU A 265 4.39 -11.85 22.07
N THR A 266 4.61 -10.95 23.03
CA THR A 266 3.94 -10.98 24.34
C THR A 266 2.74 -10.03 24.35
N SER A 267 1.87 -10.15 25.37
CA SER A 267 0.75 -9.23 25.62
C SER A 267 1.20 -7.76 25.66
N LYS A 268 2.35 -7.51 26.27
CA LYS A 268 2.91 -6.14 26.36
C LYS A 268 3.23 -5.54 24.99
N HIS A 269 3.73 -6.34 24.03
CA HIS A 269 3.95 -5.87 22.66
C HIS A 269 2.62 -5.50 21.97
N MET A 270 1.56 -6.29 22.22
CA MET A 270 0.21 -6.03 21.68
C MET A 270 -0.40 -4.77 22.30
N ASP A 271 -0.26 -4.58 23.62
CA ASP A 271 -0.77 -3.41 24.34
C ASP A 271 -0.07 -2.12 23.86
N ILE A 272 1.24 -2.17 23.62
CA ILE A 272 2.00 -1.04 23.06
C ILE A 272 1.56 -0.75 21.62
N ALA A 273 1.37 -1.77 20.79
CA ALA A 273 0.85 -1.59 19.42
C ALA A 273 -0.55 -0.97 19.41
N LYS A 274 -1.43 -1.41 20.34
CA LYS A 274 -2.77 -0.84 20.53
C LYS A 274 -2.71 0.63 20.92
N SER A 275 -1.88 0.96 21.91
CA SER A 275 -1.77 2.32 22.42
C SER A 275 -1.17 3.28 21.39
N LEU A 276 -0.17 2.86 20.60
CA LEU A 276 0.32 3.63 19.46
C LEU A 276 -0.78 3.89 18.45
N GLN A 277 -1.56 2.86 18.09
CA GLN A 277 -2.64 3.00 17.11
C GLN A 277 -3.71 3.99 17.60
N VAL A 278 -4.08 3.95 18.89
CA VAL A 278 -5.02 4.91 19.50
C VAL A 278 -4.51 6.35 19.39
N VAL A 279 -3.25 6.61 19.72
CA VAL A 279 -2.64 7.94 19.62
C VAL A 279 -2.53 8.40 18.15
N THR A 280 -2.18 7.49 17.23
CA THR A 280 -2.13 7.77 15.80
C THR A 280 -3.50 8.20 15.25
N GLU A 281 -4.54 7.47 15.62
CA GLU A 281 -5.92 7.77 15.23
C GLU A 281 -6.39 9.11 15.82
N GLU A 282 -6.06 9.43 17.06
CA GLU A 282 -6.36 10.72 17.68
C GLU A 282 -5.76 11.88 16.89
N ILE A 283 -4.47 11.80 16.56
CA ILE A 283 -3.76 12.83 15.78
C ILE A 283 -4.44 13.02 14.43
N ILE A 284 -4.65 11.92 13.68
CA ILE A 284 -5.25 11.97 12.35
C ILE A 284 -6.66 12.57 12.40
N LEU A 285 -7.50 12.14 13.35
CA LEU A 285 -8.87 12.64 13.48
C LEU A 285 -8.91 14.13 13.86
N LYS A 286 -8.01 14.59 14.73
CA LYS A 286 -7.89 16.02 15.06
C LYS A 286 -7.50 16.83 13.81
N ILE A 287 -6.50 16.39 13.06
CA ILE A 287 -6.11 17.04 11.79
C ILE A 287 -7.30 17.10 10.83
N VAL A 288 -7.97 15.97 10.60
CA VAL A 288 -9.10 15.87 9.66
C VAL A 288 -10.25 16.78 10.06
N ARG A 289 -10.62 16.84 11.36
CA ARG A 289 -11.66 17.75 11.86
C ARG A 289 -11.28 19.22 11.69
N ASN A 290 -10.01 19.55 11.97
CA ASN A 290 -9.50 20.91 11.78
C ASN A 290 -9.53 21.31 10.30
N VAL A 291 -9.03 20.46 9.42
CA VAL A 291 -9.05 20.69 7.96
C VAL A 291 -10.47 20.88 7.46
N ARG A 292 -11.44 20.05 7.88
CA ARG A 292 -12.86 20.23 7.52
C ARG A 292 -13.41 21.57 8.00
N LYS A 293 -13.09 21.97 9.23
CA LYS A 293 -13.54 23.22 9.84
C LYS A 293 -12.95 24.44 9.13
N VAL A 294 -11.67 24.42 8.80
CA VAL A 294 -10.96 25.58 8.25
C VAL A 294 -11.19 25.71 6.76
N SER A 295 -11.09 24.62 5.99
CA SER A 295 -11.27 24.65 4.54
C SER A 295 -12.74 24.82 4.11
N GLY A 296 -13.68 24.32 4.92
CA GLY A 296 -15.09 24.25 4.52
C GLY A 296 -15.40 23.21 3.45
N GLU A 297 -14.37 22.52 2.91
CA GLU A 297 -14.51 21.56 1.81
C GLU A 297 -15.29 20.32 2.24
N LYS A 298 -16.07 19.76 1.30
CA LYS A 298 -16.89 18.57 1.53
C LYS A 298 -16.17 17.28 1.19
N ASN A 299 -15.18 17.35 0.33
CA ASN A 299 -14.42 16.22 -0.18
C ASN A 299 -13.02 16.22 0.41
N LEU A 300 -12.50 15.02 0.71
CA LEU A 300 -11.16 14.82 1.26
C LEU A 300 -10.35 13.90 0.37
N CYS A 301 -9.13 14.31 0.02
CA CYS A 301 -8.11 13.46 -0.60
C CYS A 301 -7.00 13.15 0.40
N LEU A 302 -6.53 11.89 0.45
CA LEU A 302 -5.45 11.46 1.34
C LEU A 302 -4.26 10.89 0.56
N ALA A 303 -3.03 11.28 0.93
CA ALA A 303 -1.77 10.74 0.40
C ALA A 303 -0.67 10.72 1.47
N GLY A 304 0.53 10.25 1.07
CA GLY A 304 1.66 9.99 1.98
C GLY A 304 1.58 8.59 2.58
N GLY A 305 2.69 8.05 3.06
CA GLY A 305 2.78 6.67 3.56
C GLY A 305 1.79 6.36 4.70
N CYS A 306 1.47 7.35 5.56
CA CYS A 306 0.50 7.16 6.64
C CYS A 306 -0.94 7.00 6.15
N ALA A 307 -1.29 7.41 4.93
CA ALA A 307 -2.61 7.17 4.34
C ALA A 307 -2.88 5.68 4.04
N LEU A 308 -1.86 4.81 4.15
CA LEU A 308 -2.03 3.34 4.14
C LEU A 308 -2.57 2.78 5.46
N ASN A 309 -2.71 3.61 6.51
CA ASN A 309 -3.34 3.20 7.77
C ASN A 309 -4.86 3.12 7.60
N CYS A 310 -5.31 1.99 7.04
CA CYS A 310 -6.71 1.76 6.74
C CYS A 310 -7.62 1.78 7.97
N VAL A 311 -7.09 1.56 9.18
CA VAL A 311 -7.85 1.62 10.44
C VAL A 311 -8.21 3.06 10.77
N ALA A 312 -7.24 3.99 10.69
CA ALA A 312 -7.50 5.41 10.85
C ALA A 312 -8.46 5.94 9.77
N ASN A 313 -8.25 5.52 8.51
CA ASN A 313 -9.13 5.89 7.40
C ASN A 313 -10.58 5.43 7.63
N GLY A 314 -10.77 4.21 8.16
CA GLY A 314 -12.09 3.70 8.52
C GLY A 314 -12.77 4.52 9.61
N LYS A 315 -11.99 5.06 10.57
CA LYS A 315 -12.53 5.98 11.59
C LYS A 315 -12.95 7.32 11.02
N ILE A 316 -12.18 7.89 10.09
CA ILE A 316 -12.58 9.12 9.36
C ILE A 316 -13.93 8.90 8.67
N LEU A 317 -14.08 7.77 7.99
CA LEU A 317 -15.33 7.38 7.34
C LEU A 317 -16.48 7.26 8.36
N LYS A 318 -16.26 6.53 9.46
CA LYS A 318 -17.26 6.28 10.50
C LYS A 318 -17.75 7.56 11.17
N GLU A 319 -16.85 8.53 11.41
CA GLU A 319 -17.20 9.83 11.98
C GLU A 319 -17.92 10.76 10.99
N ASN A 320 -17.94 10.41 9.71
CA ASN A 320 -18.65 11.18 8.67
C ASN A 320 -18.26 12.68 8.66
N ILE A 321 -16.95 12.96 8.84
CA ILE A 321 -16.41 14.34 8.92
C ILE A 321 -16.49 15.02 7.55
N PHE A 322 -16.18 14.28 6.49
CA PHE A 322 -16.31 14.69 5.09
C PHE A 322 -17.41 13.90 4.41
N ASP A 323 -18.07 14.51 3.42
CA ASP A 323 -19.12 13.85 2.65
C ASP A 323 -18.56 12.73 1.77
N ASN A 324 -17.38 12.95 1.20
CA ASN A 324 -16.67 11.99 0.37
C ASN A 324 -15.17 11.93 0.71
N ILE A 325 -14.58 10.75 0.58
CA ILE A 325 -13.16 10.50 0.83
C ILE A 325 -12.59 9.75 -0.36
N TRP A 326 -11.47 10.22 -0.89
CA TRP A 326 -10.67 9.51 -1.89
C TRP A 326 -9.24 9.35 -1.39
N ILE A 327 -8.69 8.15 -1.47
CA ILE A 327 -7.36 7.83 -0.95
C ILE A 327 -6.52 7.29 -2.10
N GLN A 328 -5.33 7.87 -2.31
CA GLN A 328 -4.41 7.38 -3.34
C GLN A 328 -4.01 5.92 -3.06
N PRO A 329 -4.31 4.96 -3.96
CA PRO A 329 -3.96 3.55 -3.74
C PRO A 329 -2.44 3.31 -3.65
N ALA A 330 -1.64 4.09 -4.37
CA ALA A 330 -0.18 4.09 -4.27
C ALA A 330 0.29 5.29 -3.43
N SER A 331 -0.24 5.47 -2.22
CA SER A 331 -0.01 6.67 -1.40
C SER A 331 1.42 6.84 -0.87
N GLY A 332 2.27 5.82 -0.92
CA GLY A 332 3.71 5.94 -0.62
C GLY A 332 4.52 6.56 -1.76
N ASP A 333 5.85 6.53 -1.63
CA ASP A 333 6.80 7.23 -2.51
C ASP A 333 6.71 6.84 -4.00
N ALA A 334 6.38 5.59 -4.31
CA ALA A 334 6.20 5.19 -5.71
C ALA A 334 5.04 5.95 -6.40
N GLY A 335 3.99 6.28 -5.66
CA GLY A 335 2.90 7.13 -6.15
C GLY A 335 3.33 8.58 -6.34
N GLY A 336 4.42 9.01 -5.70
CA GLY A 336 5.07 10.29 -5.98
C GLY A 336 5.50 10.43 -7.44
N ALA A 337 5.89 9.33 -8.11
CA ALA A 337 6.16 9.36 -9.55
C ALA A 337 4.92 9.79 -10.35
N LEU A 338 3.76 9.21 -10.06
CA LEU A 338 2.49 9.59 -10.69
C LEU A 338 2.13 11.05 -10.38
N GLY A 339 2.23 11.42 -9.10
CA GLY A 339 1.92 12.78 -8.66
C GLY A 339 2.83 13.83 -9.31
N ALA A 340 4.13 13.54 -9.44
CA ALA A 340 5.07 14.42 -10.11
C ALA A 340 4.71 14.65 -11.59
N ALA A 341 4.32 13.59 -12.31
CA ALA A 341 3.88 13.70 -13.70
C ALA A 341 2.61 14.53 -13.83
N LEU A 342 1.60 14.30 -12.97
CA LEU A 342 0.35 15.04 -12.96
C LEU A 342 0.56 16.51 -12.55
N TRP A 343 1.40 16.75 -11.54
CA TRP A 343 1.79 18.10 -11.13
C TRP A 343 2.39 18.88 -12.30
N ALA A 344 3.35 18.30 -13.02
CA ALA A 344 3.94 18.98 -14.16
C ALA A 344 2.93 19.25 -15.28
N TYR A 345 2.01 18.31 -15.54
CA TYR A 345 1.00 18.50 -16.57
C TYR A 345 0.00 19.60 -16.23
N TYR A 346 -0.54 19.60 -15.01
CA TYR A 346 -1.59 20.53 -14.63
C TYR A 346 -1.06 21.87 -14.11
N ASP A 347 -0.07 21.85 -13.20
CA ASP A 347 0.45 23.04 -12.55
C ASP A 347 1.53 23.75 -13.40
N VAL A 348 2.60 23.03 -13.84
CA VAL A 348 3.70 23.64 -14.60
C VAL A 348 3.28 24.00 -16.04
N LEU A 349 2.61 23.09 -16.73
CA LEU A 349 2.15 23.32 -18.11
C LEU A 349 0.78 23.99 -18.17
N ASN A 350 0.15 24.25 -17.03
CA ASN A 350 -1.14 24.92 -16.87
C ASN A 350 -2.24 24.36 -17.81
N LYS A 351 -2.39 23.01 -17.80
CA LYS A 351 -3.39 22.34 -18.63
C LYS A 351 -4.70 22.18 -17.87
N GLU A 352 -5.81 22.29 -18.59
CA GLU A 352 -7.15 22.10 -18.03
C GLU A 352 -7.33 20.66 -17.55
N ARG A 353 -7.88 20.51 -16.34
CA ARG A 353 -8.22 19.22 -15.75
C ARG A 353 -9.62 18.79 -16.15
N LYS A 354 -9.76 17.53 -16.57
CA LYS A 354 -11.03 16.87 -16.81
C LYS A 354 -11.34 15.89 -15.68
N ILE A 355 -12.50 16.03 -15.07
CA ILE A 355 -12.96 15.11 -14.04
C ILE A 355 -13.38 13.79 -14.69
N VAL A 356 -12.88 12.68 -14.15
CA VAL A 356 -13.20 11.33 -14.61
C VAL A 356 -13.95 10.60 -13.50
N LEU A 357 -15.04 9.95 -13.83
CA LEU A 357 -15.84 9.12 -12.91
C LEU A 357 -15.62 7.62 -13.22
N PRO A 358 -15.55 6.75 -12.21
CA PRO A 358 -15.55 7.03 -10.77
C PRO A 358 -14.27 7.71 -10.26
N ASP A 359 -13.16 7.61 -10.96
CA ASP A 359 -11.89 8.34 -10.81
C ASP A 359 -10.96 8.08 -12.01
N ALA A 360 -9.85 8.83 -12.11
CA ALA A 360 -8.88 8.66 -13.18
C ALA A 360 -7.82 7.57 -12.91
N GLN A 361 -7.87 6.93 -11.73
CA GLN A 361 -6.92 5.88 -11.34
C GLN A 361 -7.23 4.51 -11.97
N LYS A 362 -8.40 4.34 -12.59
CA LYS A 362 -8.79 3.17 -13.40
C LYS A 362 -8.64 1.83 -12.64
N GLY A 363 -9.14 1.77 -11.40
CA GLY A 363 -8.99 0.58 -10.55
C GLY A 363 -7.55 0.30 -10.13
N SER A 364 -6.64 1.26 -10.36
CA SER A 364 -5.19 1.13 -10.18
C SER A 364 -4.52 0.04 -11.05
N LEU A 365 -5.21 -0.41 -12.10
CA LEU A 365 -4.72 -1.43 -13.04
C LEU A 365 -3.85 -0.75 -14.13
N LEU A 366 -2.68 -0.30 -13.73
CA LEU A 366 -1.79 0.56 -14.53
C LEU A 366 -0.46 -0.11 -14.89
N GLY A 367 -0.16 -1.27 -14.30
CA GLY A 367 1.09 -2.01 -14.48
C GLY A 367 1.12 -2.92 -15.71
N SER A 368 2.08 -3.85 -15.70
CA SER A 368 2.34 -4.80 -16.81
C SER A 368 1.16 -5.73 -17.08
N GLU A 369 1.02 -6.07 -18.35
CA GLU A 369 0.06 -7.02 -18.90
C GLU A 369 0.79 -7.96 -19.85
N PHE A 370 0.23 -9.15 -20.06
CA PHE A 370 0.77 -10.16 -20.96
C PHE A 370 -0.34 -10.68 -21.88
N SER A 371 -0.05 -10.79 -23.18
CA SER A 371 -0.95 -11.40 -24.16
C SER A 371 -1.09 -12.91 -23.92
N GLU A 372 -2.12 -13.51 -24.47
CA GLU A 372 -2.29 -14.98 -24.40
C GLU A 372 -1.08 -15.73 -24.98
N GLU A 373 -0.52 -15.26 -26.08
CA GLU A 373 0.64 -15.86 -26.72
C GLU A 373 1.89 -15.78 -25.84
N GLU A 374 2.10 -14.65 -25.15
CA GLU A 374 3.21 -14.49 -24.20
C GLU A 374 3.03 -15.41 -22.98
N ILE A 375 1.82 -15.50 -22.44
CA ILE A 375 1.49 -16.41 -21.34
C ILE A 375 1.74 -17.85 -21.76
N GLN A 376 1.20 -18.28 -22.90
CA GLN A 376 1.38 -19.64 -23.40
C GLN A 376 2.85 -19.98 -23.60
N LYS A 377 3.59 -19.10 -24.27
CA LYS A 377 5.04 -19.26 -24.49
C LYS A 377 5.82 -19.40 -23.18
N SER A 378 5.45 -18.60 -22.16
CA SER A 378 6.06 -18.68 -20.84
C SER A 378 5.77 -20.02 -20.16
N LEU A 379 4.50 -20.47 -20.18
CA LEU A 379 4.09 -21.74 -19.59
C LEU A 379 4.74 -22.94 -20.29
N ASP A 380 4.81 -22.94 -21.63
CA ASP A 380 5.48 -23.97 -22.43
C ASP A 380 6.98 -24.05 -22.12
N LYS A 381 7.65 -22.88 -22.02
CA LYS A 381 9.07 -22.78 -21.72
C LYS A 381 9.45 -23.39 -20.37
N ILE A 382 8.59 -23.25 -19.36
CA ILE A 382 8.82 -23.82 -18.02
C ILE A 382 8.28 -25.26 -17.88
N GLY A 383 7.67 -25.81 -18.94
CA GLY A 383 7.13 -27.17 -18.94
C GLY A 383 5.87 -27.35 -18.08
N ALA A 384 5.11 -26.28 -17.87
CA ALA A 384 3.88 -26.30 -17.08
C ALA A 384 2.78 -27.08 -17.80
N LYS A 385 1.96 -27.81 -17.05
CA LYS A 385 0.76 -28.47 -17.57
C LYS A 385 -0.45 -27.59 -17.31
N TYR A 386 -1.18 -27.27 -18.37
CA TYR A 386 -2.32 -26.38 -18.30
C TYR A 386 -3.46 -26.82 -19.19
N ARG A 387 -4.66 -26.31 -18.90
CA ARG A 387 -5.82 -26.31 -19.78
C ARG A 387 -6.16 -24.88 -20.15
N LYS A 388 -6.27 -24.59 -21.44
CA LYS A 388 -6.77 -23.31 -21.94
C LYS A 388 -8.31 -23.35 -21.99
N ILE A 389 -8.95 -22.26 -21.58
CA ILE A 389 -10.40 -22.08 -21.60
C ILE A 389 -10.70 -20.80 -22.36
N ASP A 390 -11.36 -20.93 -23.52
CA ASP A 390 -11.63 -19.79 -24.42
C ASP A 390 -12.89 -19.01 -24.02
N ASP A 391 -13.86 -19.65 -23.33
CA ASP A 391 -15.06 -18.99 -22.83
C ASP A 391 -14.83 -18.45 -21.42
N GLU A 392 -14.44 -17.17 -21.35
CA GLU A 392 -14.10 -16.49 -20.09
C GLU A 392 -15.26 -16.47 -19.11
N PHE A 393 -16.44 -16.04 -19.54
CA PHE A 393 -17.58 -15.81 -18.65
C PHE A 393 -18.54 -17.00 -18.55
N GLY A 394 -18.62 -17.86 -19.57
CA GLY A 394 -19.48 -19.03 -19.56
C GLY A 394 -18.84 -20.27 -18.96
N GLU A 395 -17.50 -20.39 -18.97
CA GLU A 395 -16.79 -21.56 -18.45
C GLU A 395 -15.72 -21.21 -17.39
N LEU A 396 -14.82 -20.25 -17.68
CA LEU A 396 -13.66 -19.99 -16.83
C LEU A 396 -14.05 -19.42 -15.45
N THR A 397 -14.84 -18.34 -15.40
CA THR A 397 -15.21 -17.70 -14.14
C THR A 397 -16.12 -18.58 -13.27
N PRO A 398 -17.11 -19.35 -13.82
CA PRO A 398 -17.84 -20.35 -13.05
C PRO A 398 -16.93 -21.46 -12.47
N LEU A 399 -15.93 -21.91 -13.24
CA LEU A 399 -15.01 -22.94 -12.78
C LEU A 399 -14.11 -22.44 -11.64
N ILE A 400 -13.61 -21.20 -11.72
CA ILE A 400 -12.84 -20.58 -10.62
C ILE A 400 -13.72 -20.46 -9.37
N ALA A 401 -14.95 -19.97 -9.50
CA ALA A 401 -15.91 -19.85 -8.42
C ALA A 401 -16.21 -21.21 -7.76
N LYS A 402 -16.35 -22.26 -8.57
CA LYS A 402 -16.53 -23.63 -8.09
C LYS A 402 -15.32 -24.07 -7.25
N TYR A 403 -14.10 -23.91 -7.74
CA TYR A 403 -12.90 -24.25 -6.96
C TYR A 403 -12.82 -23.49 -5.62
N ILE A 404 -13.15 -22.19 -5.62
CA ILE A 404 -13.21 -21.42 -4.37
C ILE A 404 -14.25 -22.03 -3.42
N SER A 405 -15.45 -22.38 -3.91
CA SER A 405 -16.53 -22.96 -3.11
C SER A 405 -16.21 -24.34 -2.53
N GLU A 406 -15.31 -25.09 -3.18
CA GLU A 406 -14.76 -26.37 -2.72
C GLU A 406 -13.62 -26.20 -1.70
N GLY A 407 -13.29 -24.96 -1.28
CA GLY A 407 -12.25 -24.67 -0.30
C GLY A 407 -10.82 -24.67 -0.87
N LYS A 408 -10.68 -24.59 -2.21
CA LYS A 408 -9.38 -24.44 -2.88
C LYS A 408 -8.92 -22.98 -2.84
N SER A 409 -7.61 -22.79 -2.73
CA SER A 409 -6.94 -21.48 -2.87
C SER A 409 -6.50 -21.29 -4.31
N ILE A 410 -6.78 -20.11 -4.88
CA ILE A 410 -6.55 -19.79 -6.28
C ILE A 410 -5.49 -18.70 -6.39
N GLY A 411 -4.35 -18.97 -7.03
CA GLY A 411 -3.47 -17.92 -7.53
C GLY A 411 -4.07 -17.34 -8.80
N HIS A 412 -4.46 -16.07 -8.79
CA HIS A 412 -5.13 -15.41 -9.92
C HIS A 412 -4.26 -14.30 -10.49
N MET A 413 -3.86 -14.44 -11.74
CA MET A 413 -3.14 -13.45 -12.52
C MET A 413 -3.90 -13.13 -13.80
N ASN A 414 -4.36 -11.88 -13.94
CA ASN A 414 -5.16 -11.45 -15.11
C ASN A 414 -4.87 -10.00 -15.48
N GLY A 415 -4.91 -9.67 -16.78
CA GLY A 415 -4.78 -8.31 -17.30
C GLY A 415 -3.64 -7.51 -16.67
N ARG A 416 -3.82 -6.21 -16.55
CA ARG A 416 -2.81 -5.30 -16.00
C ARG A 416 -2.60 -5.48 -14.50
N ALA A 417 -1.35 -5.41 -14.07
CA ALA A 417 -0.99 -5.44 -12.65
C ALA A 417 -1.42 -4.16 -11.93
N GLU A 418 -1.65 -4.26 -10.63
CA GLU A 418 -1.98 -3.14 -9.77
C GLU A 418 -0.76 -2.23 -9.55
N PHE A 419 -0.99 -0.90 -9.62
CA PHE A 419 -0.04 0.12 -9.16
C PHE A 419 -0.37 0.52 -7.72
N GLY A 420 0.49 0.11 -6.78
CA GLY A 420 0.30 0.27 -5.34
C GLY A 420 0.66 -1.00 -4.56
N PRO A 421 0.62 -0.95 -3.22
CA PRO A 421 1.04 -2.07 -2.37
C PRO A 421 -0.04 -3.15 -2.20
N ARG A 422 -1.27 -2.91 -2.69
CA ARG A 422 -2.41 -3.83 -2.50
C ARG A 422 -2.66 -4.64 -3.77
N ALA A 423 -2.98 -5.92 -3.60
CA ALA A 423 -3.56 -6.74 -4.64
C ALA A 423 -5.07 -6.47 -4.72
N LEU A 424 -5.57 -6.13 -5.89
CA LEU A 424 -6.94 -5.68 -6.11
C LEU A 424 -7.74 -6.61 -7.04
N GLY A 425 -7.24 -7.84 -7.22
CA GLY A 425 -7.91 -8.88 -7.99
C GLY A 425 -7.06 -9.42 -9.14
N ASN A 426 -6.11 -8.66 -9.68
CA ASN A 426 -5.34 -9.06 -10.87
C ASN A 426 -4.01 -9.75 -10.55
N ARG A 427 -3.46 -9.59 -9.37
CA ARG A 427 -2.31 -10.32 -8.83
C ARG A 427 -2.63 -10.79 -7.42
N SER A 428 -3.65 -11.65 -7.31
CA SER A 428 -4.32 -12.01 -6.05
C SER A 428 -4.29 -13.50 -5.78
N ILE A 429 -4.33 -13.84 -4.49
CA ILE A 429 -4.74 -15.18 -4.03
C ILE A 429 -6.16 -15.04 -3.53
N LEU A 430 -7.08 -15.84 -4.11
CA LEU A 430 -8.50 -15.87 -3.83
C LEU A 430 -8.87 -17.14 -3.06
N ALA A 431 -9.81 -17.05 -2.13
CA ALA A 431 -10.29 -18.21 -1.38
C ALA A 431 -11.68 -17.96 -0.75
N ASP A 432 -12.29 -18.99 -0.19
CA ASP A 432 -13.61 -18.91 0.46
C ASP A 432 -13.53 -18.18 1.81
N ALA A 433 -14.21 -17.05 1.91
CA ALA A 433 -14.27 -16.25 3.14
C ALA A 433 -15.07 -16.92 4.26
N ARG A 434 -15.94 -17.89 3.96
CA ARG A 434 -16.80 -18.63 4.89
C ARG A 434 -16.05 -19.77 5.59
N ASN A 435 -14.93 -20.21 5.04
CA ASN A 435 -14.18 -21.36 5.56
C ASN A 435 -13.38 -20.96 6.81
N THR A 436 -13.68 -21.60 7.94
CA THR A 436 -13.06 -21.31 9.25
C THR A 436 -11.56 -21.60 9.30
N GLU A 437 -11.07 -22.57 8.52
CA GLU A 437 -9.65 -22.95 8.47
C GLU A 437 -8.85 -22.13 7.44
N MET A 438 -9.51 -21.35 6.58
CA MET A 438 -8.86 -20.71 5.45
C MET A 438 -7.82 -19.68 5.88
N GLN A 439 -8.11 -18.92 6.93
CA GLN A 439 -7.17 -17.93 7.48
C GLN A 439 -5.87 -18.61 7.93
N ARG A 440 -5.95 -19.73 8.61
CA ARG A 440 -4.80 -20.52 9.05
C ARG A 440 -4.06 -21.14 7.86
N LYS A 441 -4.78 -21.79 6.92
CA LYS A 441 -4.23 -22.39 5.71
C LYS A 441 -3.40 -21.35 4.93
N LEU A 442 -3.96 -20.20 4.63
CA LEU A 442 -3.30 -19.18 3.84
C LEU A 442 -2.08 -18.56 4.56
N ASN A 443 -2.14 -18.29 5.86
CA ASN A 443 -1.00 -17.74 6.59
C ASN A 443 0.18 -18.71 6.69
N LEU A 444 -0.08 -19.96 7.06
CA LEU A 444 0.98 -20.94 7.35
C LEU A 444 1.50 -21.62 6.08
N ALA A 445 0.58 -22.12 5.23
CA ALA A 445 0.93 -22.95 4.09
C ALA A 445 1.28 -22.15 2.83
N VAL A 446 0.65 -21.00 2.64
CA VAL A 446 0.86 -20.17 1.44
C VAL A 446 1.78 -19.00 1.72
N LYS A 447 1.44 -18.16 2.71
CA LYS A 447 2.20 -16.92 2.99
C LYS A 447 3.46 -17.16 3.81
N LYS A 448 3.54 -18.25 4.55
CA LYS A 448 4.66 -18.59 5.46
C LYS A 448 4.99 -17.43 6.41
N ARG A 449 3.97 -16.90 7.06
CA ARG A 449 4.03 -15.72 7.92
C ARG A 449 3.27 -15.89 9.22
N GLU A 450 3.30 -14.87 10.06
CA GLU A 450 2.67 -14.83 11.37
C GLU A 450 1.14 -15.06 11.25
N SER A 451 0.58 -15.93 12.10
CA SER A 451 -0.83 -16.34 12.06
C SER A 451 -1.81 -15.22 12.41
N PHE A 452 -1.39 -14.22 13.20
CA PHE A 452 -2.26 -13.13 13.65
C PHE A 452 -2.68 -12.16 12.52
N ARG A 453 -2.03 -12.22 11.35
CA ARG A 453 -2.29 -11.28 10.25
C ARG A 453 -3.63 -11.58 9.59
N PRO A 454 -4.55 -10.57 9.51
CA PRO A 454 -5.84 -10.76 8.87
C PRO A 454 -5.72 -10.81 7.35
N PHE A 455 -6.76 -11.34 6.70
CA PHE A 455 -6.98 -11.22 5.26
C PHE A 455 -8.08 -10.22 4.97
N ALA A 456 -8.04 -9.64 3.77
CA ALA A 456 -9.02 -8.69 3.33
C ALA A 456 -10.18 -9.38 2.60
N PRO A 457 -11.43 -8.97 2.81
CA PRO A 457 -12.55 -9.32 1.95
C PRO A 457 -12.54 -8.52 0.66
N THR A 458 -12.93 -9.15 -0.44
CA THR A 458 -13.52 -8.46 -1.59
C THR A 458 -14.98 -8.85 -1.72
N CYS A 459 -15.84 -7.84 -1.86
CA CYS A 459 -17.29 -7.97 -1.98
C CYS A 459 -17.79 -7.33 -3.27
N LEU A 460 -18.88 -7.84 -3.84
CA LEU A 460 -19.61 -7.10 -4.88
C LEU A 460 -20.09 -5.77 -4.31
N GLU A 461 -19.92 -4.69 -5.06
CA GLU A 461 -20.19 -3.32 -4.60
C GLU A 461 -21.65 -3.15 -4.14
N GLU A 462 -22.61 -3.69 -4.89
CA GLU A 462 -24.04 -3.66 -4.58
C GLU A 462 -24.46 -4.51 -3.36
N ASP A 463 -23.59 -5.38 -2.87
CA ASP A 463 -23.85 -6.23 -1.71
C ASP A 463 -23.08 -5.80 -0.45
N ALA A 464 -22.27 -4.76 -0.52
CA ALA A 464 -21.35 -4.40 0.57
C ALA A 464 -22.10 -4.16 1.91
N SER A 465 -23.23 -3.46 1.89
CA SER A 465 -24.03 -3.18 3.09
C SER A 465 -24.71 -4.42 3.71
N LYS A 466 -24.82 -5.53 2.97
CA LYS A 466 -25.33 -6.80 3.50
C LYS A 466 -24.35 -7.50 4.44
N PHE A 467 -23.06 -7.29 4.24
CA PHE A 467 -21.99 -7.95 4.99
C PHE A 467 -21.26 -7.01 5.94
N PHE A 468 -21.26 -5.73 5.67
CA PHE A 468 -20.48 -4.73 6.41
C PHE A 468 -21.39 -3.57 6.84
N ASP A 469 -21.05 -2.96 7.98
CA ASP A 469 -21.75 -1.78 8.51
C ASP A 469 -21.29 -0.52 7.74
N VAL A 470 -21.83 -0.37 6.56
CA VAL A 470 -21.55 0.72 5.63
C VAL A 470 -22.85 1.24 5.01
N LYS A 471 -22.83 2.50 4.56
CA LYS A 471 -23.95 3.08 3.80
C LYS A 471 -24.10 2.37 2.46
N ASP A 472 -25.34 2.24 1.99
CA ASP A 472 -25.61 1.76 0.63
C ASP A 472 -24.88 2.64 -0.39
N GLY A 473 -24.25 1.99 -1.38
CA GLY A 473 -23.48 2.67 -2.41
C GLY A 473 -22.07 3.11 -1.99
N LEU A 474 -21.58 2.71 -0.80
CA LEU A 474 -20.17 2.93 -0.47
C LEU A 474 -19.27 2.18 -1.46
N THR A 475 -18.33 2.90 -2.06
CA THR A 475 -17.28 2.33 -2.89
C THR A 475 -15.95 2.29 -2.12
N SER A 476 -15.24 1.17 -2.19
CA SER A 476 -13.91 0.97 -1.59
C SER A 476 -13.04 0.13 -2.55
N PRO A 477 -12.74 0.60 -3.76
CA PRO A 477 -12.08 -0.23 -4.77
C PRO A 477 -10.62 -0.55 -4.42
N TYR A 478 -9.99 0.26 -3.57
CA TYR A 478 -8.54 0.24 -3.32
C TYR A 478 -8.11 -0.40 -2.01
N MET A 479 -9.05 -1.01 -1.24
CA MET A 479 -8.72 -1.75 -0.01
C MET A 479 -8.01 -0.85 1.04
N LEU A 480 -8.46 0.41 1.21
CA LEU A 480 -7.85 1.41 2.08
C LEU A 480 -8.76 1.86 3.24
N LEU A 481 -9.92 1.21 3.40
CA LEU A 481 -10.88 1.47 4.47
C LEU A 481 -11.10 0.21 5.31
N THR A 482 -11.01 0.35 6.63
CA THR A 482 -11.45 -0.69 7.55
C THR A 482 -12.85 -0.35 8.03
N VAL A 483 -13.77 -1.32 7.93
CA VAL A 483 -15.17 -1.22 8.31
C VAL A 483 -15.54 -2.35 9.25
N GLU A 484 -16.62 -2.24 9.99
CA GLU A 484 -17.12 -3.33 10.84
C GLU A 484 -17.95 -4.33 10.02
N VAL A 485 -17.87 -5.60 10.38
CA VAL A 485 -18.79 -6.63 9.87
C VAL A 485 -20.18 -6.37 10.41
N SER A 486 -21.22 -6.41 9.55
CA SER A 486 -22.63 -6.18 9.92
C SER A 486 -23.08 -7.12 11.02
N ASN A 487 -23.93 -6.65 11.92
CA ASN A 487 -24.48 -7.44 13.01
C ASN A 487 -25.23 -8.71 12.52
N ASP A 488 -25.86 -8.64 11.35
CA ASP A 488 -26.57 -9.80 10.74
C ASP A 488 -25.63 -10.92 10.27
N VAL A 489 -24.35 -10.60 10.12
CA VAL A 489 -23.28 -11.53 9.73
C VAL A 489 -22.49 -12.02 10.93
N ARG A 490 -22.55 -11.33 12.08
CA ARG A 490 -21.87 -11.75 13.32
C ARG A 490 -22.48 -13.03 13.90
N VAL A 491 -21.65 -13.79 14.58
CA VAL A 491 -22.04 -15.00 15.33
C VAL A 491 -21.88 -14.69 16.83
N PRO A 492 -22.85 -15.03 17.68
CA PRO A 492 -22.71 -14.85 19.13
C PRO A 492 -21.51 -15.61 19.68
N LEU A 493 -20.75 -14.96 20.55
CA LEU A 493 -19.62 -15.59 21.25
C LEU A 493 -20.08 -16.21 22.56
N SER A 494 -19.42 -17.29 22.97
CA SER A 494 -19.55 -17.86 24.33
C SER A 494 -18.90 -16.92 25.36
N GLU A 495 -19.21 -17.11 26.65
CA GLU A 495 -18.52 -16.37 27.73
C GLU A 495 -17.01 -16.69 27.73
N ASP A 496 -16.63 -17.93 27.49
CA ASP A 496 -15.22 -18.34 27.41
C ASP A 496 -14.49 -17.63 26.27
N ASP A 497 -15.10 -17.56 25.06
CA ASP A 497 -14.52 -16.88 23.91
C ASP A 497 -14.38 -15.37 24.14
N THR A 498 -15.31 -14.77 24.86
CA THR A 498 -15.29 -13.33 25.17
C THR A 498 -14.15 -12.97 26.14
N ASN A 499 -13.79 -13.88 27.03
CA ASN A 499 -12.74 -13.68 28.04
C ASN A 499 -11.31 -13.97 27.50
N LEU A 500 -11.17 -14.43 26.24
CA LEU A 500 -9.85 -14.68 25.64
C LEU A 500 -9.08 -13.36 25.45
N PHE A 501 -7.76 -13.45 25.58
CA PHE A 501 -6.86 -12.32 25.41
C PHE A 501 -5.75 -12.61 24.38
N GLY A 502 -5.27 -11.56 23.73
CA GLY A 502 -4.13 -11.66 22.82
C GLY A 502 -4.39 -12.61 21.64
N ILE A 503 -3.40 -13.42 21.32
CA ILE A 503 -3.42 -14.34 20.16
C ILE A 503 -4.48 -15.45 20.32
N ASP A 504 -4.91 -15.78 21.52
CA ASP A 504 -5.94 -16.82 21.76
C ASP A 504 -7.28 -16.46 21.12
N LYS A 505 -7.55 -15.16 20.91
CA LYS A 505 -8.71 -14.66 20.15
C LYS A 505 -8.74 -15.13 18.69
N LEU A 506 -7.60 -15.53 18.13
CA LEU A 506 -7.45 -15.76 16.68
C LEU A 506 -8.35 -16.88 16.15
N ASN A 507 -8.52 -17.96 16.94
CA ASN A 507 -9.24 -19.16 16.49
C ASN A 507 -10.75 -19.10 16.74
N VAL A 508 -11.27 -18.00 17.27
CA VAL A 508 -12.69 -17.85 17.59
C VAL A 508 -13.46 -17.47 16.32
N VAL A 509 -14.48 -18.27 16.00
CA VAL A 509 -15.43 -17.98 14.92
C VAL A 509 -16.43 -16.93 15.37
N ARG A 510 -16.36 -15.73 14.82
CA ARG A 510 -17.17 -14.57 15.22
C ARG A 510 -18.10 -14.01 14.15
N SER A 511 -18.04 -14.61 12.95
CA SER A 511 -18.90 -14.19 11.83
C SER A 511 -19.15 -15.33 10.84
N LYS A 512 -20.09 -15.13 9.91
CA LYS A 512 -20.36 -16.03 8.77
C LYS A 512 -19.29 -15.97 7.67
N ILE A 513 -18.34 -15.00 7.78
CA ILE A 513 -17.17 -14.83 6.90
C ILE A 513 -15.87 -14.79 7.74
N PRO A 514 -15.58 -15.87 8.49
CA PRO A 514 -14.53 -15.85 9.53
C PRO A 514 -13.12 -15.63 8.98
N ALA A 515 -12.83 -16.06 7.76
CA ALA A 515 -11.51 -15.93 7.18
C ALA A 515 -11.08 -14.47 6.93
N VAL A 516 -12.02 -13.53 6.91
CA VAL A 516 -11.79 -12.09 6.63
C VAL A 516 -12.27 -11.16 7.74
N THR A 517 -12.77 -11.72 8.85
CA THR A 517 -13.20 -10.96 10.03
C THR A 517 -12.10 -10.94 11.07
N HIS A 518 -11.58 -9.76 11.40
CA HIS A 518 -10.55 -9.61 12.41
C HIS A 518 -11.10 -9.80 13.84
N VAL A 519 -10.23 -9.90 14.86
CA VAL A 519 -10.61 -10.19 16.26
C VAL A 519 -11.49 -9.12 16.90
N ASP A 520 -11.54 -7.92 16.35
CA ASP A 520 -12.37 -6.78 16.76
C ASP A 520 -13.59 -6.55 15.83
N TYR A 521 -13.97 -7.56 15.05
CA TYR A 521 -15.02 -7.49 14.02
C TYR A 521 -14.73 -6.55 12.86
N SER A 522 -13.54 -5.99 12.76
CA SER A 522 -13.15 -5.16 11.62
C SER A 522 -12.78 -6.00 10.40
N ALA A 523 -12.89 -5.39 9.21
CA ALA A 523 -12.45 -5.94 7.95
C ALA A 523 -11.97 -4.82 7.03
N ARG A 524 -10.85 -5.04 6.32
CA ARG A 524 -10.32 -4.09 5.33
C ARG A 524 -11.00 -4.34 3.98
N LEU A 525 -12.10 -3.63 3.76
CA LEU A 525 -13.01 -3.87 2.65
C LEU A 525 -12.42 -3.45 1.29
N GLN A 526 -12.55 -4.34 0.31
CA GLN A 526 -12.54 -4.00 -1.10
C GLN A 526 -13.93 -4.22 -1.68
N THR A 527 -14.46 -3.24 -2.43
CA THR A 527 -15.61 -3.43 -3.31
C THR A 527 -15.14 -3.57 -4.75
N VAL A 528 -15.83 -4.38 -5.54
CA VAL A 528 -15.57 -4.54 -6.97
C VAL A 528 -16.87 -4.37 -7.75
N ASN A 529 -16.79 -3.64 -8.86
CA ASN A 529 -17.89 -3.47 -9.81
C ASN A 529 -17.54 -4.04 -11.19
N LYS A 530 -18.56 -4.20 -12.01
CA LYS A 530 -18.45 -4.84 -13.33
C LYS A 530 -17.66 -4.00 -14.34
N GLU A 531 -17.62 -2.69 -14.16
CA GLU A 531 -17.00 -1.78 -15.13
C GLU A 531 -15.46 -1.74 -14.98
N THR A 532 -14.97 -1.70 -13.75
CA THR A 532 -13.54 -1.56 -13.47
C THR A 532 -12.77 -2.89 -13.51
N ASN A 533 -13.40 -4.01 -13.10
CA ASN A 533 -12.78 -5.32 -13.16
C ASN A 533 -13.82 -6.42 -13.47
N PRO A 534 -14.25 -6.57 -14.74
CA PRO A 534 -15.35 -7.45 -15.14
C PRO A 534 -15.11 -8.92 -14.81
N ARG A 535 -13.88 -9.44 -15.00
CA ARG A 535 -13.55 -10.83 -14.68
C ARG A 535 -13.62 -11.09 -13.17
N TYR A 536 -13.01 -10.24 -12.38
CA TYR A 536 -13.02 -10.41 -10.93
C TYR A 536 -14.43 -10.29 -10.34
N TYR A 537 -15.22 -9.33 -10.85
CA TYR A 537 -16.64 -9.24 -10.54
C TYR A 537 -17.38 -10.53 -10.87
N SER A 538 -17.20 -11.08 -12.08
CA SER A 538 -17.86 -12.31 -12.53
C SER A 538 -17.50 -13.52 -11.66
N ILE A 539 -16.23 -13.67 -11.24
CA ILE A 539 -15.81 -14.75 -10.32
C ILE A 539 -16.62 -14.68 -9.00
N ILE A 540 -16.78 -13.49 -8.43
CA ILE A 540 -17.51 -13.31 -7.16
C ILE A 540 -19.03 -13.50 -7.37
N ASP A 541 -19.58 -13.04 -8.49
CA ASP A 541 -20.99 -13.24 -8.83
C ASP A 541 -21.33 -14.73 -9.03
N GLU A 542 -20.48 -15.47 -9.72
CA GLU A 542 -20.63 -16.92 -9.84
C GLU A 542 -20.47 -17.64 -8.49
N PHE A 543 -19.54 -17.19 -7.66
CA PHE A 543 -19.40 -17.71 -6.28
C PHE A 543 -20.66 -17.41 -5.44
N LYS A 544 -21.26 -16.23 -5.58
CA LYS A 544 -22.54 -15.87 -4.96
C LYS A 544 -23.68 -16.79 -5.42
N LYS A 545 -23.77 -17.10 -6.73
CA LYS A 545 -24.79 -18.03 -7.27
C LYS A 545 -24.67 -19.42 -6.66
N LEU A 546 -23.45 -19.91 -6.45
CA LEU A 546 -23.19 -21.22 -5.86
C LEU A 546 -23.45 -21.27 -4.34
N THR A 547 -23.21 -20.18 -3.62
CA THR A 547 -23.04 -20.20 -2.17
C THR A 547 -23.98 -19.27 -1.40
N GLY A 548 -24.62 -18.33 -2.07
CA GLY A 548 -25.37 -17.23 -1.46
C GLY A 548 -24.50 -16.13 -0.85
N CYS A 549 -23.16 -16.22 -0.93
CA CYS A 549 -22.21 -15.26 -0.35
C CYS A 549 -21.44 -14.53 -1.47
N SER A 550 -21.46 -13.19 -1.47
CA SER A 550 -20.73 -12.38 -2.43
C SER A 550 -19.41 -11.84 -1.86
N VAL A 551 -18.80 -12.55 -0.90
CA VAL A 551 -17.53 -12.17 -0.27
C VAL A 551 -16.50 -13.28 -0.45
N VAL A 552 -15.33 -12.93 -0.97
CA VAL A 552 -14.16 -13.81 -1.07
C VAL A 552 -12.96 -13.23 -0.31
N VAL A 553 -12.03 -14.08 0.08
CA VAL A 553 -10.71 -13.66 0.55
C VAL A 553 -9.93 -13.08 -0.62
N ASN A 554 -9.30 -11.92 -0.44
CA ASN A 554 -8.32 -11.38 -1.35
C ASN A 554 -7.02 -11.06 -0.60
N THR A 555 -5.91 -11.64 -1.06
CA THR A 555 -4.58 -11.30 -0.57
C THR A 555 -3.58 -11.26 -1.70
N SER A 556 -2.47 -10.55 -1.51
CA SER A 556 -1.41 -10.39 -2.51
C SER A 556 -0.90 -11.74 -3.02
N PHE A 557 -0.68 -11.87 -4.32
CA PHE A 557 -0.09 -13.08 -4.88
C PHE A 557 1.44 -12.99 -4.77
N ASN A 558 1.96 -13.46 -3.66
CA ASN A 558 3.37 -13.55 -3.30
C ASN A 558 3.54 -14.39 -2.04
N VAL A 559 4.76 -14.73 -1.70
CA VAL A 559 5.16 -15.18 -0.35
C VAL A 559 5.68 -14.02 0.49
N ARG A 560 5.94 -14.26 1.77
CA ARG A 560 6.60 -13.28 2.65
C ARG A 560 7.96 -12.85 2.09
N GLY A 561 8.25 -11.54 2.09
CA GLY A 561 9.52 -10.97 1.61
C GLY A 561 9.62 -10.79 0.09
N GLU A 562 8.64 -11.26 -0.66
CA GLU A 562 8.57 -11.12 -2.12
C GLU A 562 7.64 -9.96 -2.52
N PRO A 563 7.97 -9.19 -3.61
CA PRO A 563 7.00 -8.32 -4.27
C PRO A 563 5.82 -9.13 -4.84
N LEU A 564 4.70 -8.47 -5.17
CA LEU A 564 3.63 -9.09 -5.96
C LEU A 564 4.22 -9.74 -7.22
N VAL A 565 3.73 -10.92 -7.61
CA VAL A 565 4.09 -11.56 -8.88
C VAL A 565 3.83 -10.59 -10.04
N ASN A 566 4.73 -10.58 -11.00
CA ASN A 566 4.63 -9.70 -12.16
C ASN A 566 4.39 -10.50 -13.45
N SER A 567 5.26 -11.48 -13.73
CA SER A 567 5.20 -12.30 -14.94
C SER A 567 4.51 -13.66 -14.71
N PRO A 568 4.12 -14.37 -15.80
CA PRO A 568 3.63 -15.74 -15.70
C PRO A 568 4.61 -16.68 -14.99
N GLU A 569 5.92 -16.51 -15.21
CA GLU A 569 6.97 -17.29 -14.56
C GLU A 569 7.02 -17.04 -13.05
N ASP A 570 6.84 -15.77 -12.62
CA ASP A 570 6.75 -15.43 -11.20
C ASP A 570 5.52 -16.08 -10.55
N ALA A 571 4.37 -16.02 -11.23
CA ALA A 571 3.13 -16.62 -10.78
C ALA A 571 3.27 -18.14 -10.64
N TYR A 572 3.85 -18.82 -11.64
CA TYR A 572 4.10 -20.25 -11.61
C TYR A 572 5.09 -20.64 -10.51
N ARG A 573 6.17 -19.90 -10.35
CA ARG A 573 7.16 -20.13 -9.29
C ARG A 573 6.55 -20.00 -7.89
N CYS A 574 5.79 -18.93 -7.65
CA CYS A 574 5.09 -18.73 -6.37
C CYS A 574 4.05 -19.83 -6.13
N PHE A 575 3.29 -20.21 -7.15
CA PHE A 575 2.35 -21.34 -7.11
C PHE A 575 3.08 -22.64 -6.73
N MET A 576 4.16 -22.99 -7.42
CA MET A 576 4.88 -24.25 -7.18
C MET A 576 5.53 -24.33 -5.80
N PHE A 577 6.00 -23.23 -5.25
CA PHE A 577 6.68 -23.18 -3.96
C PHE A 577 5.78 -22.95 -2.74
N THR A 578 4.46 -22.92 -2.96
CA THR A 578 3.43 -22.74 -1.92
C THR A 578 2.34 -23.80 -2.04
N ASP A 579 1.45 -23.88 -1.06
CA ASP A 579 0.32 -24.80 -1.08
C ASP A 579 -0.93 -24.16 -1.71
N ILE A 580 -0.75 -23.33 -2.74
CA ILE A 580 -1.85 -22.88 -3.59
C ILE A 580 -2.33 -24.07 -4.42
N ASP A 581 -3.65 -24.30 -4.44
CA ASP A 581 -4.23 -25.48 -5.08
C ASP A 581 -4.36 -25.35 -6.61
N VAL A 582 -4.73 -24.15 -7.07
CA VAL A 582 -4.98 -23.85 -8.49
C VAL A 582 -4.30 -22.56 -8.88
N LEU A 583 -3.68 -22.50 -10.05
CA LEU A 583 -3.16 -21.28 -10.65
C LEU A 583 -4.00 -20.94 -11.89
N VAL A 584 -4.44 -19.70 -11.99
CA VAL A 584 -5.09 -19.13 -13.16
C VAL A 584 -4.24 -17.98 -13.70
N VAL A 585 -3.75 -18.09 -14.92
CA VAL A 585 -2.97 -17.05 -15.62
C VAL A 585 -3.65 -16.74 -16.93
N GLY A 586 -4.26 -15.57 -17.07
CA GLY A 586 -5.12 -15.26 -18.22
C GLY A 586 -6.20 -16.33 -18.35
N ASN A 587 -6.29 -16.96 -19.51
CA ASN A 587 -7.25 -18.02 -19.82
C ASN A 587 -6.71 -19.46 -19.58
N PHE A 588 -5.59 -19.58 -18.87
CA PHE A 588 -4.94 -20.87 -18.58
C PHE A 588 -5.15 -21.28 -17.13
N ILE A 589 -5.63 -22.52 -16.92
CA ILE A 589 -5.80 -23.14 -15.59
C ILE A 589 -4.77 -24.26 -15.41
N LEU A 590 -4.12 -24.25 -14.24
CA LEU A 590 -3.14 -25.23 -13.80
C LEU A 590 -3.56 -25.81 -12.46
N LEU A 591 -3.62 -27.13 -12.33
CA LEU A 591 -3.85 -27.83 -11.08
C LEU A 591 -2.52 -28.25 -10.46
N LYS A 592 -2.37 -28.08 -9.14
CA LYS A 592 -1.13 -28.35 -8.43
C LYS A 592 -0.67 -29.81 -8.58
N GLU A 593 -1.62 -30.74 -8.44
CA GLU A 593 -1.36 -32.18 -8.51
C GLU A 593 -0.89 -32.67 -9.90
N GLU A 594 -1.12 -31.88 -10.94
CA GLU A 594 -0.72 -32.22 -12.31
C GLU A 594 0.68 -31.72 -12.69
N GLN A 595 1.26 -30.82 -11.85
CA GLN A 595 2.50 -30.16 -12.22
C GLN A 595 3.73 -31.05 -11.97
N PRO A 596 4.73 -31.01 -12.86
CA PRO A 596 6.00 -31.65 -12.59
C PRO A 596 6.70 -30.97 -11.40
N PRO A 597 7.50 -31.70 -10.62
CA PRO A 597 8.30 -31.11 -9.55
C PRO A 597 9.15 -29.95 -10.06
N LEU A 598 9.22 -28.86 -9.29
CA LEU A 598 10.07 -27.71 -9.58
C LEU A 598 11.22 -27.66 -8.57
N ASP A 599 12.45 -27.75 -9.07
CA ASP A 599 13.67 -27.60 -8.25
C ASP A 599 13.97 -26.14 -7.95
N GLY A 600 14.88 -25.87 -7.01
CA GLY A 600 15.37 -24.52 -6.72
C GLY A 600 14.65 -23.81 -5.55
N TYR A 601 13.82 -24.49 -4.79
CA TYR A 601 13.11 -23.89 -3.64
C TYR A 601 14.06 -23.27 -2.60
N ARG A 602 15.20 -23.93 -2.32
CA ARG A 602 16.20 -23.40 -1.35
C ARG A 602 16.88 -22.13 -1.83
N GLU A 603 17.20 -22.07 -3.14
CA GLU A 603 17.77 -20.90 -3.79
C GLU A 603 16.77 -19.75 -3.81
N TYR A 604 15.51 -20.02 -4.13
CA TYR A 604 14.43 -19.05 -4.07
C TYR A 604 14.28 -18.44 -2.67
N LEU A 605 14.29 -19.25 -1.61
CA LEU A 605 14.20 -18.74 -0.23
C LEU A 605 15.35 -17.78 0.14
N LYS A 606 16.56 -17.96 -0.44
CA LYS A 606 17.69 -17.06 -0.20
C LYS A 606 17.53 -15.69 -0.86
N THR A 607 16.71 -15.59 -1.90
CA THR A 607 16.42 -14.31 -2.57
C THR A 607 15.41 -13.47 -1.83
N LEU A 608 14.67 -14.06 -0.88
CA LEU A 608 13.62 -13.37 -0.13
C LEU A 608 14.24 -12.52 0.98
N ILE A 609 13.84 -11.28 1.05
CA ILE A 609 14.22 -10.36 2.12
C ILE A 609 13.35 -10.69 3.35
N SER A 610 13.98 -10.96 4.50
CA SER A 610 13.23 -11.08 5.77
C SER A 610 12.59 -9.73 6.11
N ASP A 611 11.27 -9.71 6.26
CA ASP A 611 10.49 -8.53 6.66
C ASP A 611 10.66 -8.20 8.15
#